data_bb37c5a75a00d80cd7c0f1ae3385fff1
#
_entry.id   bb37c5a75a00d80cd7c0f1ae3385fff1
#
_cell.length_a   1.000
_cell.length_b   1.000
_cell.length_c   1.000
_cell.angle_alpha   90.00
_cell.angle_beta   90.00
_cell.angle_gamma   90.00
#
_symmetry.space_group_name_H-M   'P 1'
#
loop_
_entity.id
_entity.type
_entity.pdbx_description
1 polymer ?
#
loop_
_entity_poly.entity_id
_entity_poly.type
_entity_poly.pdbx_seq_one_letter_code
_entity_poly.pdbx_strand_id
1 'polypeptide(L)'
;MVRTVTACPKALRFTLWPVTKNQTVTRITVEEEQALSRVAIVTDSNSGITQETACEMGIRVLPMPFTIDGKEYFEGISLTQKEFYERLAQDADIATSQPSPESVMDLWKELLMEYDGVVHIPMSSGLSGSCQTAIALADDFDGKVQVVNNQRISITQRQSVADAVRLAEEGKSAKEIKEILERVKLESSIYITVATLKYLKKGGRLTPAVAAIGTLLRIKPVLQIQGERLDTFSKARTMQQAKKTMLDAIRND
;
A
#
# COMPACT_ATOMS: atom_id res chain seq x y z
N MET A 1 9.96 -20.37 -14.30
CA MET A 1 10.61 -19.42 -15.23
C MET A 1 9.95 -18.06 -14.98
N VAL A 2 10.48 -17.34 -14.01
CA VAL A 2 9.97 -16.02 -13.58
C VAL A 2 10.31 -15.03 -14.70
N ARG A 3 9.31 -14.44 -15.34
CA ARG A 3 9.53 -13.34 -16.27
C ARG A 3 9.95 -12.11 -15.45
N THR A 4 11.18 -11.69 -15.64
CA THR A 4 11.73 -10.44 -15.14
C THR A 4 10.79 -9.31 -15.50
N VAL A 5 10.33 -8.56 -14.49
CA VAL A 5 9.61 -7.29 -14.69
C VAL A 5 10.56 -6.34 -15.39
N THR A 6 10.24 -5.99 -16.63
CA THR A 6 11.05 -5.10 -17.47
C THR A 6 11.18 -3.75 -16.79
N ALA A 7 12.42 -3.29 -16.61
CA ALA A 7 12.74 -1.96 -16.11
C ALA A 7 12.02 -0.89 -16.94
N CYS A 8 11.43 0.10 -16.27
CA CYS A 8 10.76 1.25 -16.88
C CYS A 8 11.80 2.10 -17.67
N PRO A 9 11.63 2.37 -18.99
CA PRO A 9 12.66 3.00 -19.80
C PRO A 9 12.71 4.53 -19.75
N LYS A 10 12.17 5.19 -18.75
CA LYS A 10 12.20 6.66 -18.64
C LYS A 10 13.16 7.15 -17.54
N ALA A 11 14.47 7.12 -17.87
CA ALA A 11 15.42 8.02 -17.23
C ALA A 11 15.17 9.43 -17.79
N LEU A 12 14.69 10.36 -17.00
CA LEU A 12 14.58 11.78 -17.34
C LEU A 12 15.97 12.36 -17.55
N ARG A 13 16.32 12.62 -18.82
CA ARG A 13 17.48 13.44 -19.18
C ARG A 13 17.17 14.91 -18.89
N PHE A 14 17.76 15.45 -17.86
CA PHE A 14 17.83 16.90 -17.68
C PHE A 14 18.77 17.48 -18.73
N THR A 15 18.23 18.27 -19.66
CA THR A 15 19.00 19.10 -20.57
C THR A 15 19.45 20.35 -19.83
N LEU A 16 20.75 20.50 -19.62
CA LEU A 16 21.36 21.72 -19.10
C LEU A 16 21.19 22.85 -20.11
N TRP A 17 20.60 23.96 -19.64
CA TRP A 17 20.51 25.24 -20.35
C TRP A 17 21.88 25.92 -20.35
N PRO A 18 22.35 26.54 -21.44
CA PRO A 18 23.66 27.21 -21.45
C PRO A 18 23.62 28.54 -20.69
N VAL A 19 24.46 28.65 -19.67
CA VAL A 19 24.69 29.91 -18.95
C VAL A 19 25.71 30.79 -19.70
N THR A 20 25.32 31.99 -20.10
CA THR A 20 26.19 32.99 -20.66
C THR A 20 27.09 33.61 -19.59
N LYS A 21 28.41 33.74 -19.92
CA LYS A 21 29.44 34.35 -19.09
C LYS A 21 29.20 35.87 -18.94
N ASN A 22 29.12 36.37 -17.74
CA ASN A 22 29.81 37.51 -17.13
C ASN A 22 29.01 38.05 -15.95
N GLN A 23 29.44 37.73 -14.75
CA GLN A 23 29.34 38.65 -13.59
C GLN A 23 30.28 38.18 -12.51
N THR A 24 30.96 39.13 -11.90
CA THR A 24 31.96 39.01 -10.84
C THR A 24 31.42 38.24 -9.64
N VAL A 25 32.00 37.08 -9.35
CA VAL A 25 31.59 36.21 -8.25
C VAL A 25 32.21 36.74 -6.96
N THR A 26 31.38 37.37 -6.14
CA THR A 26 31.69 37.53 -4.71
C THR A 26 31.67 36.12 -4.11
N ARG A 27 32.73 35.73 -3.43
CA ARG A 27 32.87 34.47 -2.74
C ARG A 27 31.76 34.33 -1.69
N ILE A 28 30.65 33.69 -2.05
CA ILE A 28 29.67 33.18 -1.11
C ILE A 28 30.27 31.86 -0.64
N THR A 29 30.51 31.72 0.66
CA THR A 29 30.80 30.48 1.33
C THR A 29 29.74 29.46 0.92
N VAL A 30 30.16 28.38 0.26
CA VAL A 30 29.35 27.24 -0.05
C VAL A 30 28.90 26.62 1.28
N GLU A 31 27.71 26.97 1.76
CA GLU A 31 26.99 26.13 2.68
C GLU A 31 26.89 24.79 1.98
N GLU A 32 27.29 23.71 2.67
CA GLU A 32 27.21 22.35 2.18
C GLU A 32 25.78 22.15 1.64
N GLU A 33 25.67 22.06 0.32
CA GLU A 33 24.44 21.63 -0.36
C GLU A 33 24.21 20.20 0.15
N GLN A 34 23.38 20.05 1.19
CA GLN A 34 22.96 18.73 1.67
C GLN A 34 22.31 18.06 0.47
N ALA A 35 23.02 17.11 -0.12
CA ALA A 35 22.48 16.32 -1.21
C ALA A 35 21.16 15.73 -0.74
N LEU A 36 20.05 16.11 -1.38
CA LEU A 36 18.72 15.61 -1.04
C LEU A 36 18.73 14.09 -1.11
N SER A 37 18.39 13.45 -0.02
CA SER A 37 18.34 12.00 0.07
C SER A 37 17.33 11.45 -0.95
N ARG A 38 17.77 10.58 -1.85
CA ARG A 38 16.90 9.93 -2.82
C ARG A 38 16.23 8.74 -2.14
N VAL A 39 14.91 8.82 -1.98
CA VAL A 39 14.11 7.80 -1.31
C VAL A 39 13.22 7.06 -2.30
N ALA A 40 13.36 5.74 -2.35
CA ALA A 40 12.47 4.88 -3.11
C ALA A 40 11.20 4.58 -2.31
N ILE A 41 10.03 4.65 -2.97
CA ILE A 41 8.74 4.32 -2.37
C ILE A 41 8.28 2.95 -2.87
N VAL A 42 7.93 2.07 -1.92
CA VAL A 42 7.44 0.71 -2.16
C VAL A 42 6.09 0.53 -1.47
N THR A 43 5.17 -0.14 -2.11
CA THR A 43 3.90 -0.59 -1.53
C THR A 43 3.55 -1.98 -2.04
N ASP A 44 2.42 -2.54 -1.58
CA ASP A 44 1.87 -3.78 -2.13
C ASP A 44 0.61 -3.53 -2.98
N SER A 45 0.13 -4.55 -3.69
CA SER A 45 -1.02 -4.44 -4.60
C SER A 45 -2.35 -4.15 -3.89
N ASN A 46 -2.43 -4.29 -2.55
CA ASN A 46 -3.62 -3.90 -1.78
C ASN A 46 -3.86 -2.39 -1.77
N SER A 47 -2.87 -1.58 -2.16
CA SER A 47 -3.04 -0.14 -2.42
C SER A 47 -3.96 0.15 -3.62
N GLY A 48 -4.24 -0.86 -4.45
CA GLY A 48 -4.98 -0.69 -5.71
C GLY A 48 -4.18 0.05 -6.79
N ILE A 49 -2.87 0.24 -6.61
CA ILE A 49 -1.98 0.82 -7.61
C ILE A 49 -1.53 -0.30 -8.55
N THR A 50 -1.80 -0.16 -9.84
CA THR A 50 -1.36 -1.12 -10.85
C THR A 50 0.13 -0.96 -11.15
N GLN A 51 0.76 -1.96 -11.77
CA GLN A 51 2.17 -1.86 -12.20
C GLN A 51 2.41 -0.71 -13.18
N GLU A 52 1.43 -0.43 -14.05
CA GLU A 52 1.47 0.69 -14.99
C GLU A 52 1.45 2.04 -14.24
N THR A 53 0.49 2.23 -13.34
CA THR A 53 0.41 3.44 -12.49
C THR A 53 1.65 3.60 -11.60
N ALA A 54 2.19 2.49 -11.07
CA ALA A 54 3.42 2.51 -10.28
C ALA A 54 4.62 3.03 -11.09
N CYS A 55 4.75 2.59 -12.35
CA CYS A 55 5.78 3.09 -13.25
C CYS A 55 5.62 4.60 -13.51
N GLU A 56 4.39 5.09 -13.72
CA GLU A 56 4.11 6.52 -13.91
C GLU A 56 4.45 7.35 -12.66
N MET A 57 4.21 6.80 -11.47
CA MET A 57 4.50 7.44 -10.18
C MET A 57 5.97 7.31 -9.77
N GLY A 58 6.80 6.55 -10.48
CA GLY A 58 8.19 6.28 -10.08
C GLY A 58 8.35 5.44 -8.81
N ILE A 59 7.37 4.59 -8.50
CA ILE A 59 7.36 3.73 -7.31
C ILE A 59 7.41 2.26 -7.67
N ARG A 60 7.52 1.40 -6.66
CA ARG A 60 7.47 -0.06 -6.83
C ARG A 60 6.27 -0.66 -6.09
N VAL A 61 5.58 -1.60 -6.74
CA VAL A 61 4.45 -2.33 -6.16
C VAL A 61 4.78 -3.82 -6.10
N LEU A 62 4.84 -4.37 -4.88
CA LEU A 62 4.93 -5.81 -4.64
C LEU A 62 3.57 -6.46 -4.92
N PRO A 63 3.49 -7.38 -5.89
CA PRO A 63 2.25 -8.10 -6.13
C PRO A 63 1.98 -9.08 -5.00
N MET A 64 0.75 -9.06 -4.45
CA MET A 64 0.36 -10.00 -3.42
C MET A 64 0.09 -11.38 -4.05
N PRO A 65 0.69 -12.45 -3.50
CA PRO A 65 0.43 -13.80 -3.94
C PRO A 65 -0.91 -14.31 -3.40
N PHE A 66 -1.58 -15.13 -4.21
CA PHE A 66 -2.78 -15.87 -3.82
C PHE A 66 -2.85 -17.21 -4.57
N THR A 67 -3.62 -18.15 -4.04
CA THR A 67 -3.84 -19.43 -4.69
C THR A 67 -5.29 -19.58 -5.11
N ILE A 68 -5.51 -20.24 -6.25
CA ILE A 68 -6.81 -20.74 -6.69
C ILE A 68 -6.66 -22.23 -6.96
N ASP A 69 -7.42 -23.06 -6.23
CA ASP A 69 -7.39 -24.51 -6.33
C ASP A 69 -5.95 -25.07 -6.22
N GLY A 70 -5.17 -24.50 -5.29
CA GLY A 70 -3.78 -24.88 -5.02
C GLY A 70 -2.73 -24.35 -5.99
N LYS A 71 -3.12 -23.64 -7.06
CA LYS A 71 -2.18 -23.00 -8.00
C LYS A 71 -1.93 -21.56 -7.62
N GLU A 72 -0.66 -21.15 -7.55
CA GLU A 72 -0.25 -19.80 -7.20
C GLU A 72 -0.41 -18.80 -8.35
N TYR A 73 -0.84 -17.61 -7.99
CA TYR A 73 -1.00 -16.44 -8.85
C TYR A 73 -0.51 -15.18 -8.12
N PHE A 74 -0.21 -14.12 -8.89
CA PHE A 74 0.18 -12.82 -8.39
C PHE A 74 -0.79 -11.75 -8.89
N GLU A 75 -1.31 -10.96 -7.96
CA GLU A 75 -2.31 -9.93 -8.26
C GLU A 75 -1.80 -8.92 -9.29
N GLY A 76 -2.59 -8.69 -10.34
CA GLY A 76 -2.25 -7.77 -11.42
C GLY A 76 -1.13 -8.22 -12.36
N ILE A 77 -0.59 -9.45 -12.18
CA ILE A 77 0.50 -10.01 -13.00
C ILE A 77 0.04 -11.23 -13.79
N SER A 78 -0.42 -12.28 -13.08
CA SER A 78 -0.63 -13.60 -13.66
C SER A 78 -2.10 -13.96 -13.91
N LEU A 79 -3.02 -13.12 -13.48
CA LEU A 79 -4.46 -13.28 -13.65
C LEU A 79 -5.13 -11.91 -13.77
N THR A 80 -6.08 -11.79 -14.69
CA THR A 80 -6.88 -10.59 -14.79
C THR A 80 -7.95 -10.53 -13.69
N GLN A 81 -8.37 -9.33 -13.32
CA GLN A 81 -9.44 -9.14 -12.34
C GLN A 81 -10.74 -9.85 -12.78
N LYS A 82 -11.06 -9.85 -14.08
CA LYS A 82 -12.23 -10.53 -14.64
C LYS A 82 -12.16 -12.05 -14.39
N GLU A 83 -11.05 -12.68 -14.76
CA GLU A 83 -10.84 -14.13 -14.56
C GLU A 83 -10.89 -14.49 -13.08
N PHE A 84 -10.34 -13.65 -12.19
CA PHE A 84 -10.42 -13.85 -10.75
C PHE A 84 -11.87 -13.89 -10.27
N TYR A 85 -12.70 -12.89 -10.64
CA TYR A 85 -14.11 -12.87 -10.21
C TYR A 85 -14.95 -13.97 -10.85
N GLU A 86 -14.65 -14.40 -12.08
CA GLU A 86 -15.31 -15.56 -12.69
C GLU A 86 -15.05 -16.86 -11.90
N ARG A 87 -13.82 -17.11 -11.47
CA ARG A 87 -13.46 -18.24 -10.62
C ARG A 87 -14.07 -18.14 -9.23
N LEU A 88 -14.05 -16.95 -8.64
CA LEU A 88 -14.69 -16.69 -7.35
C LEU A 88 -16.19 -16.98 -7.39
N ALA A 89 -16.88 -16.62 -8.49
CA ALA A 89 -18.30 -16.90 -8.69
C ALA A 89 -18.59 -18.39 -8.85
N GLN A 90 -17.61 -19.18 -9.32
CA GLN A 90 -17.66 -20.64 -9.42
C GLN A 90 -17.31 -21.36 -8.11
N ASP A 91 -17.15 -20.59 -7.02
CA ASP A 91 -16.82 -21.09 -5.68
C ASP A 91 -15.44 -21.78 -5.57
N ALA A 92 -14.48 -21.39 -6.44
CA ALA A 92 -13.12 -21.89 -6.41
C ALA A 92 -12.48 -21.73 -5.01
N ASP A 93 -11.56 -22.60 -4.66
CA ASP A 93 -10.83 -22.50 -3.40
C ASP A 93 -9.73 -21.46 -3.50
N ILE A 94 -9.98 -20.28 -2.91
CA ILE A 94 -9.07 -19.15 -2.95
C ILE A 94 -8.50 -18.90 -1.56
N ALA A 95 -7.16 -18.84 -1.47
CA ALA A 95 -6.42 -18.43 -0.30
C ALA A 95 -5.42 -17.33 -0.65
N THR A 96 -5.13 -16.45 0.31
CA THR A 96 -4.17 -15.35 0.14
C THR A 96 -2.96 -15.58 1.04
N SER A 97 -1.79 -15.15 0.60
CA SER A 97 -0.56 -15.18 1.37
C SER A 97 0.17 -13.84 1.31
N GLN A 98 1.19 -13.68 2.14
CA GLN A 98 2.11 -12.55 2.07
C GLN A 98 3.20 -12.82 1.01
N PRO A 99 3.87 -11.79 0.47
CA PRO A 99 5.07 -11.98 -0.34
C PRO A 99 6.14 -12.75 0.43
N SER A 100 6.97 -13.52 -0.28
CA SER A 100 8.07 -14.23 0.37
C SER A 100 9.10 -13.24 0.94
N PRO A 101 9.73 -13.53 2.09
CA PRO A 101 10.80 -12.72 2.63
C PRO A 101 11.90 -12.42 1.61
N GLU A 102 12.27 -13.43 0.80
CA GLU A 102 13.27 -13.30 -0.26
C GLU A 102 12.88 -12.23 -1.27
N SER A 103 11.64 -12.27 -1.82
CA SER A 103 11.18 -11.30 -2.82
C SER A 103 11.12 -9.87 -2.27
N VAL A 104 10.82 -9.70 -0.98
CA VAL A 104 10.83 -8.40 -0.30
C VAL A 104 12.25 -7.86 -0.17
N MET A 105 13.17 -8.68 0.35
CA MET A 105 14.56 -8.27 0.52
C MET A 105 15.28 -8.01 -0.80
N ASP A 106 15.02 -8.81 -1.82
CA ASP A 106 15.65 -8.64 -3.13
C ASP A 106 15.21 -7.34 -3.80
N LEU A 107 13.94 -6.97 -3.68
CA LEU A 107 13.47 -5.66 -4.14
C LEU A 107 14.15 -4.52 -3.39
N TRP A 108 14.31 -4.60 -2.08
CA TRP A 108 14.98 -3.55 -1.31
C TRP A 108 16.46 -3.45 -1.66
N LYS A 109 17.17 -4.57 -1.84
CA LYS A 109 18.57 -4.59 -2.29
C LYS A 109 18.73 -3.96 -3.67
N GLU A 110 17.84 -4.28 -4.61
CA GLU A 110 17.83 -3.67 -5.95
C GLU A 110 17.70 -2.14 -5.85
N LEU A 111 16.73 -1.66 -5.06
CA LEU A 111 16.48 -0.24 -4.90
C LEU A 111 17.63 0.50 -4.21
N LEU A 112 18.27 -0.10 -3.20
CA LEU A 112 19.39 0.50 -2.49
C LEU A 112 20.68 0.59 -3.33
N MET A 113 20.71 0.02 -4.55
CA MET A 113 21.79 0.30 -5.50
C MET A 113 21.70 1.70 -6.13
N GLU A 114 20.49 2.28 -6.15
CA GLU A 114 20.23 3.58 -6.80
C GLU A 114 19.72 4.65 -5.84
N TYR A 115 19.13 4.26 -4.70
CA TYR A 115 18.52 5.14 -3.71
C TYR A 115 19.24 5.06 -2.37
N ASP A 116 19.22 6.15 -1.62
CA ASP A 116 19.86 6.24 -0.30
C ASP A 116 19.02 5.60 0.81
N GLY A 117 17.70 5.46 0.56
CA GLY A 117 16.77 4.82 1.46
C GLY A 117 15.51 4.31 0.77
N VAL A 118 14.80 3.43 1.45
CA VAL A 118 13.53 2.84 0.99
C VAL A 118 12.46 3.07 2.04
N VAL A 119 11.29 3.57 1.61
CA VAL A 119 10.06 3.61 2.40
C VAL A 119 9.12 2.53 1.86
N HIS A 120 8.85 1.50 2.67
CA HIS A 120 7.93 0.43 2.32
C HIS A 120 6.61 0.61 3.10
N ILE A 121 5.51 0.76 2.37
CA ILE A 121 4.16 1.00 2.89
C ILE A 121 3.29 -0.23 2.60
N PRO A 122 3.35 -1.30 3.41
CA PRO A 122 2.51 -2.48 3.24
C PRO A 122 1.08 -2.20 3.73
N MET A 123 0.15 -3.10 3.41
CA MET A 123 -1.19 -3.07 3.99
C MET A 123 -1.14 -3.20 5.51
N SER A 124 -2.23 -2.76 6.17
CA SER A 124 -2.40 -2.79 7.63
C SER A 124 -1.91 -4.09 8.30
N SER A 125 -1.11 -3.95 9.36
CA SER A 125 -0.66 -5.06 10.20
C SER A 125 -1.80 -5.87 10.82
N GLY A 126 -2.96 -5.27 11.01
CA GLY A 126 -4.14 -5.97 11.53
C GLY A 126 -4.90 -6.82 10.52
N LEU A 127 -4.55 -6.69 9.22
CA LEU A 127 -5.19 -7.44 8.13
C LEU A 127 -4.25 -8.46 7.48
N SER A 128 -2.94 -8.27 7.60
CA SER A 128 -1.91 -9.19 7.07
C SER A 128 -0.66 -9.19 7.93
N GLY A 129 -0.02 -10.35 8.05
CA GLY A 129 1.31 -10.49 8.66
C GLY A 129 2.45 -9.86 7.85
N SER A 130 2.20 -9.46 6.59
CA SER A 130 3.22 -8.91 5.69
C SER A 130 3.94 -7.69 6.27
N CYS A 131 3.21 -6.81 6.96
CA CYS A 131 3.78 -5.64 7.61
C CYS A 131 4.76 -6.03 8.73
N GLN A 132 4.39 -6.95 9.61
CA GLN A 132 5.26 -7.40 10.70
C GLN A 132 6.50 -8.14 10.16
N THR A 133 6.32 -8.97 9.14
CA THR A 133 7.43 -9.64 8.46
C THR A 133 8.38 -8.61 7.85
N ALA A 134 7.86 -7.60 7.14
CA ALA A 134 8.68 -6.54 6.55
C ALA A 134 9.43 -5.73 7.62
N ILE A 135 8.80 -5.40 8.76
CA ILE A 135 9.48 -4.72 9.87
C ILE A 135 10.67 -5.54 10.38
N ALA A 136 10.47 -6.85 10.62
CA ALA A 136 11.55 -7.72 11.09
C ALA A 136 12.69 -7.84 10.07
N LEU A 137 12.39 -7.91 8.77
CA LEU A 137 13.40 -7.96 7.71
C LEU A 137 14.17 -6.63 7.55
N ALA A 138 13.54 -5.50 7.87
CA ALA A 138 14.17 -4.19 7.73
C ALA A 138 15.32 -3.98 8.74
N ASP A 139 15.36 -4.73 9.83
CA ASP A 139 16.43 -4.67 10.83
C ASP A 139 17.81 -5.02 10.20
N ASP A 140 17.83 -5.84 9.14
CA ASP A 140 19.05 -6.25 8.43
C ASP A 140 19.59 -5.15 7.47
N PHE A 141 18.95 -3.99 7.38
CA PHE A 141 19.27 -2.93 6.42
C PHE A 141 19.82 -1.64 7.05
N ASP A 142 20.33 -1.68 8.27
CA ASP A 142 21.00 -0.57 8.95
C ASP A 142 20.20 0.76 8.93
N GLY A 143 18.88 0.66 9.04
CA GLY A 143 17.98 1.83 9.02
C GLY A 143 17.74 2.45 7.64
N LYS A 144 18.33 1.93 6.57
CA LYS A 144 18.07 2.39 5.19
C LYS A 144 16.69 2.02 4.68
N VAL A 145 16.08 0.96 5.22
CA VAL A 145 14.71 0.56 4.92
C VAL A 145 13.79 0.95 6.06
N GLN A 146 12.79 1.75 5.78
CA GLN A 146 11.78 2.19 6.73
C GLN A 146 10.43 1.59 6.36
N VAL A 147 9.93 0.66 7.15
CA VAL A 147 8.61 0.06 6.97
C VAL A 147 7.57 0.88 7.72
N VAL A 148 6.52 1.30 7.04
CA VAL A 148 5.47 2.18 7.56
C VAL A 148 4.24 1.34 7.95
N ASN A 149 3.96 1.22 9.24
CA ASN A 149 2.71 0.62 9.72
C ASN A 149 1.65 1.71 9.99
N ASN A 150 1.12 2.29 8.93
CA ASN A 150 0.08 3.30 9.05
C ASN A 150 -1.35 2.74 9.10
N GLN A 151 -1.48 1.42 9.20
CA GLN A 151 -2.75 0.72 9.44
C GLN A 151 -3.82 0.98 8.37
N ARG A 152 -3.40 1.20 7.13
CA ARG A 152 -4.25 1.52 6.00
C ARG A 152 -4.30 0.39 4.98
N ILE A 153 -5.30 0.43 4.11
CA ILE A 153 -5.49 -0.49 2.98
C ILE A 153 -6.24 0.24 1.86
N SER A 154 -6.17 -0.28 0.64
CA SER A 154 -6.96 0.22 -0.50
C SER A 154 -6.72 1.72 -0.75
N ILE A 155 -7.76 2.52 -0.93
CA ILE A 155 -7.66 3.94 -1.28
C ILE A 155 -6.89 4.77 -0.24
N THR A 156 -6.99 4.42 1.05
CA THR A 156 -6.26 5.14 2.10
C THR A 156 -4.78 4.77 2.11
N GLN A 157 -4.40 3.52 1.78
CA GLN A 157 -3.02 3.12 1.55
C GLN A 157 -2.45 3.82 0.30
N ARG A 158 -3.22 3.88 -0.79
CA ARG A 158 -2.85 4.63 -1.99
C ARG A 158 -2.59 6.12 -1.69
N GLN A 159 -3.41 6.74 -0.83
CA GLN A 159 -3.18 8.12 -0.39
C GLN A 159 -1.85 8.24 0.36
N SER A 160 -1.55 7.29 1.27
CA SER A 160 -0.26 7.29 1.97
C SER A 160 0.94 7.15 1.04
N VAL A 161 0.80 6.38 -0.04
CA VAL A 161 1.83 6.29 -1.08
C VAL A 161 2.02 7.64 -1.79
N ALA A 162 0.93 8.30 -2.17
CA ALA A 162 1.00 9.63 -2.79
C ALA A 162 1.63 10.67 -1.86
N ASP A 163 1.28 10.64 -0.56
CA ASP A 163 1.91 11.50 0.45
C ASP A 163 3.40 11.20 0.61
N ALA A 164 3.81 9.91 0.59
CA ALA A 164 5.21 9.53 0.65
C ALA A 164 6.02 10.04 -0.54
N VAL A 165 5.47 9.94 -1.75
CA VAL A 165 6.11 10.46 -2.98
C VAL A 165 6.33 11.96 -2.85
N ARG A 166 5.28 12.72 -2.48
CA ARG A 166 5.38 14.16 -2.27
C ARG A 166 6.43 14.53 -1.22
N LEU A 167 6.45 13.85 -0.07
CA LEU A 167 7.43 14.08 0.99
C LEU A 167 8.86 13.77 0.54
N ALA A 168 9.06 12.73 -0.26
CA ALA A 168 10.37 12.41 -0.85
C ALA A 168 10.82 13.51 -1.85
N GLU A 169 9.90 14.03 -2.68
CA GLU A 169 10.17 15.18 -3.56
C GLU A 169 10.49 16.46 -2.80
N GLU A 170 9.91 16.63 -1.59
CA GLU A 170 10.24 17.71 -0.65
C GLU A 170 11.58 17.50 0.08
N GLY A 171 12.30 16.41 -0.22
CA GLY A 171 13.63 16.11 0.34
C GLY A 171 13.60 15.48 1.74
N LYS A 172 12.47 14.93 2.17
CA LYS A 172 12.38 14.21 3.44
C LYS A 172 13.11 12.87 3.37
N SER A 173 13.82 12.52 4.42
CA SER A 173 14.45 11.22 4.58
C SER A 173 13.42 10.11 4.76
N ALA A 174 13.81 8.86 4.50
CA ALA A 174 12.94 7.70 4.69
C ALA A 174 12.37 7.63 6.13
N LYS A 175 13.18 7.97 7.13
CA LYS A 175 12.76 8.00 8.53
C LYS A 175 11.70 9.08 8.81
N GLU A 176 11.90 10.30 8.32
CA GLU A 176 10.93 11.40 8.49
C GLU A 176 9.59 11.05 7.82
N ILE A 177 9.63 10.47 6.60
CA ILE A 177 8.43 10.04 5.88
C ILE A 177 7.67 9.00 6.72
N LYS A 178 8.35 7.99 7.24
CA LYS A 178 7.73 7.00 8.14
C LYS A 178 7.05 7.66 9.33
N GLU A 179 7.77 8.53 10.05
CA GLU A 179 7.26 9.19 11.26
C GLU A 179 6.02 10.05 10.96
N ILE A 180 6.00 10.75 9.83
CA ILE A 180 4.85 11.55 9.39
C ILE A 180 3.65 10.66 9.10
N LEU A 181 3.83 9.60 8.29
CA LEU A 181 2.74 8.72 7.88
C LEU A 181 2.15 7.91 9.05
N GLU A 182 2.98 7.47 9.99
CA GLU A 182 2.51 6.75 11.18
C GLU A 182 1.78 7.66 12.17
N ARG A 183 2.16 8.93 12.26
CA ARG A 183 1.48 9.91 13.12
C ARG A 183 0.04 10.15 12.70
N VAL A 184 -0.22 10.19 11.36
CA VAL A 184 -1.56 10.45 10.80
C VAL A 184 -2.37 9.17 10.51
N LYS A 185 -1.96 8.04 11.05
CA LYS A 185 -2.57 6.72 10.74
C LYS A 185 -4.07 6.64 11.04
N LEU A 186 -4.55 7.36 12.04
CA LEU A 186 -5.96 7.35 12.45
C LEU A 186 -6.79 8.47 11.80
N GLU A 187 -6.19 9.34 10.98
CA GLU A 187 -6.86 10.44 10.30
C GLU A 187 -7.60 10.01 9.01
N SER A 188 -7.84 8.73 8.85
CA SER A 188 -8.58 8.21 7.71
C SER A 188 -9.45 7.03 8.09
N SER A 189 -10.63 6.96 7.48
CA SER A 189 -11.59 5.88 7.67
C SER A 189 -12.02 5.29 6.33
N ILE A 190 -12.29 3.99 6.32
CA ILE A 190 -12.95 3.30 5.21
C ILE A 190 -14.25 2.71 5.72
N TYR A 191 -15.37 3.06 5.10
CA TYR A 191 -16.68 2.46 5.38
C TYR A 191 -17.04 1.46 4.29
N ILE A 192 -17.41 0.24 4.71
CA ILE A 192 -17.67 -0.87 3.80
C ILE A 192 -19.02 -1.49 4.12
N THR A 193 -19.86 -1.70 3.11
CA THR A 193 -21.01 -2.58 3.20
C THR A 193 -20.92 -3.65 2.13
N VAL A 194 -21.21 -4.90 2.50
CA VAL A 194 -21.09 -6.06 1.61
C VAL A 194 -22.40 -6.81 1.50
N ALA A 195 -22.65 -7.41 0.35
CA ALA A 195 -23.83 -8.26 0.14
C ALA A 195 -23.78 -9.51 1.03
N THR A 196 -22.58 -10.05 1.26
CA THR A 196 -22.30 -11.24 2.07
C THR A 196 -20.98 -11.13 2.81
N LEU A 197 -20.92 -11.66 4.02
CA LEU A 197 -19.69 -11.79 4.82
C LEU A 197 -18.94 -13.10 4.54
N LYS A 198 -19.43 -13.98 3.62
CA LYS A 198 -18.88 -15.29 3.31
C LYS A 198 -17.37 -15.24 3.07
N TYR A 199 -16.92 -14.34 2.19
CA TYR A 199 -15.52 -14.26 1.78
C TYR A 199 -14.61 -13.67 2.88
N LEU A 200 -15.09 -12.65 3.61
CA LEU A 200 -14.37 -12.10 4.76
C LEU A 200 -14.20 -13.15 5.89
N LYS A 201 -15.25 -13.97 6.12
CA LYS A 201 -15.19 -15.08 7.07
C LYS A 201 -14.20 -16.14 6.60
N LYS A 202 -14.26 -16.57 5.32
CA LYS A 202 -13.32 -17.54 4.74
C LYS A 202 -11.88 -17.06 4.83
N GLY A 203 -11.65 -15.77 4.60
CA GLY A 203 -10.32 -15.15 4.71
C GLY A 203 -9.81 -14.94 6.14
N GLY A 204 -10.63 -15.16 7.18
CA GLY A 204 -10.21 -15.00 8.57
C GLY A 204 -9.98 -13.54 9.02
N ARG A 205 -10.46 -12.54 8.27
CA ARG A 205 -10.29 -11.10 8.56
C ARG A 205 -11.49 -10.47 9.26
N LEU A 206 -12.38 -11.31 9.81
CA LEU A 206 -13.50 -10.83 10.64
C LEU A 206 -13.10 -10.86 12.12
N THR A 207 -13.33 -9.75 12.82
CA THR A 207 -13.32 -9.77 14.29
C THR A 207 -14.46 -10.65 14.81
N PRO A 208 -14.36 -11.23 16.03
CA PRO A 208 -15.45 -12.01 16.63
C PRO A 208 -16.77 -11.24 16.68
N ALA A 209 -16.72 -9.91 16.89
CA ALA A 209 -17.90 -9.05 16.90
C ALA A 209 -18.59 -8.98 15.54
N VAL A 210 -17.82 -8.85 14.44
CA VAL A 210 -18.35 -8.85 13.08
C VAL A 210 -18.86 -10.23 12.69
N ALA A 211 -18.16 -11.30 13.07
CA ALA A 211 -18.57 -12.68 12.81
C ALA A 211 -19.93 -13.01 13.45
N ALA A 212 -20.18 -12.52 14.68
CA ALA A 212 -21.46 -12.68 15.38
C ALA A 212 -22.63 -12.02 14.63
N ILE A 213 -22.42 -10.88 13.94
CA ILE A 213 -23.45 -10.21 13.15
C ILE A 213 -23.78 -11.02 11.90
N GLY A 214 -22.80 -11.70 11.31
CA GLY A 214 -22.98 -12.51 10.09
C GLY A 214 -23.96 -13.68 10.26
N THR A 215 -24.28 -14.05 11.50
CA THR A 215 -25.28 -15.08 11.80
C THR A 215 -26.72 -14.54 11.83
N LEU A 216 -26.89 -13.21 11.88
CA LEU A 216 -28.20 -12.58 11.93
C LEU A 216 -28.79 -12.44 10.54
N LEU A 217 -29.87 -13.19 10.28
CA LEU A 217 -30.64 -13.13 9.04
C LEU A 217 -31.12 -11.69 8.76
N ARG A 218 -30.90 -11.21 7.52
CA ARG A 218 -31.39 -9.93 7.00
C ARG A 218 -30.68 -8.67 7.52
N ILE A 219 -29.48 -8.78 8.13
CA ILE A 219 -28.70 -7.58 8.46
C ILE A 219 -27.70 -7.29 7.33
N LYS A 220 -27.56 -6.01 6.99
CA LYS A 220 -26.54 -5.45 6.11
C LYS A 220 -25.58 -4.64 7.00
N PRO A 221 -24.46 -5.21 7.42
CA PRO A 221 -23.52 -4.50 8.27
C PRO A 221 -22.84 -3.36 7.49
N VAL A 222 -22.64 -2.25 8.17
CA VAL A 222 -21.67 -1.24 7.78
C VAL A 222 -20.45 -1.48 8.65
N LEU A 223 -19.33 -1.78 8.01
CA LEU A 223 -18.04 -2.05 8.64
C LEU A 223 -17.17 -0.82 8.47
N GLN A 224 -16.22 -0.63 9.38
CA GLN A 224 -15.23 0.44 9.33
C GLN A 224 -13.83 -0.15 9.48
N ILE A 225 -12.90 0.39 8.69
CA ILE A 225 -11.47 0.25 8.94
C ILE A 225 -10.95 1.63 9.33
N GLN A 226 -10.57 1.77 10.60
CA GLN A 226 -9.81 2.89 11.14
C GLN A 226 -8.82 2.30 12.12
N GLY A 227 -7.54 2.42 11.81
CA GLY A 227 -6.52 1.67 12.52
C GLY A 227 -6.45 0.20 12.05
N GLU A 228 -6.11 -0.74 12.93
CA GLU A 228 -5.72 -2.10 12.56
C GLU A 228 -6.87 -3.01 12.12
N ARG A 229 -8.11 -2.75 12.54
CA ARG A 229 -9.17 -3.74 12.49
C ARG A 229 -10.33 -3.35 11.59
N LEU A 230 -10.95 -4.39 11.03
CA LEU A 230 -12.24 -4.28 10.39
C LEU A 230 -13.32 -4.54 11.44
N ASP A 231 -13.95 -3.47 11.93
CA ASP A 231 -14.97 -3.54 12.98
C ASP A 231 -16.37 -3.14 12.49
N THR A 232 -17.36 -3.37 13.33
CA THR A 232 -18.74 -2.97 13.04
C THR A 232 -18.93 -1.49 13.35
N PHE A 233 -19.26 -0.69 12.34
CA PHE A 233 -19.66 0.68 12.51
C PHE A 233 -21.18 0.79 12.81
N SER A 234 -22.01 0.10 12.01
CA SER A 234 -23.46 0.14 12.15
C SER A 234 -24.13 -1.11 11.58
N LYS A 235 -25.40 -1.30 11.95
CA LYS A 235 -26.25 -2.39 11.47
C LYS A 235 -27.44 -1.81 10.74
N ALA A 236 -27.58 -2.14 9.46
CA ALA A 236 -28.71 -1.74 8.64
C ALA A 236 -29.57 -2.95 8.27
N ARG A 237 -30.85 -2.73 8.01
CA ARG A 237 -31.78 -3.78 7.56
C ARG A 237 -31.82 -3.91 6.05
N THR A 238 -31.48 -2.84 5.32
CA THR A 238 -31.49 -2.79 3.87
C THR A 238 -30.17 -2.23 3.35
N MET A 239 -29.81 -2.57 2.10
CA MET A 239 -28.63 -2.01 1.44
C MET A 239 -28.74 -0.49 1.26
N GLN A 240 -29.96 0.03 1.03
CA GLN A 240 -30.19 1.47 0.91
C GLN A 240 -29.89 2.20 2.23
N GLN A 241 -30.37 1.64 3.36
CA GLN A 241 -30.06 2.18 4.68
C GLN A 241 -28.55 2.13 4.97
N ALA A 242 -27.87 1.01 4.63
CA ALA A 242 -26.43 0.88 4.81
C ALA A 242 -25.67 1.95 4.02
N LYS A 243 -26.02 2.15 2.73
CA LYS A 243 -25.42 3.19 1.88
C LYS A 243 -25.62 4.60 2.47
N LYS A 244 -26.83 4.90 2.94
CA LYS A 244 -27.12 6.19 3.58
C LYS A 244 -26.24 6.39 4.82
N THR A 245 -26.16 5.38 5.69
CA THR A 245 -25.31 5.44 6.90
C THR A 245 -23.84 5.70 6.57
N MET A 246 -23.31 5.05 5.51
CA MET A 246 -21.93 5.30 5.07
C MET A 246 -21.72 6.74 4.59
N LEU A 247 -22.65 7.27 3.79
CA LEU A 247 -22.57 8.65 3.29
C LEU A 247 -22.69 9.68 4.42
N ASP A 248 -23.54 9.42 5.41
CA ASP A 248 -23.69 10.29 6.57
C ASP A 248 -22.42 10.25 7.45
N ALA A 249 -21.80 9.08 7.61
CA ALA A 249 -20.52 8.95 8.33
C ALA A 249 -19.41 9.76 7.65
N ILE A 250 -19.21 9.61 6.34
CA ILE A 250 -18.18 10.34 5.58
C ILE A 250 -18.37 11.88 5.65
N ARG A 251 -19.60 12.35 5.83
CA ARG A 251 -19.86 13.79 5.96
C ARG A 251 -19.54 14.34 7.34
N ASN A 252 -19.47 13.48 8.33
CA ASN A 252 -19.24 13.85 9.73
C ASN A 252 -17.78 13.62 10.17
N ASP A 253 -16.97 12.90 9.36
CA ASP A 253 -15.54 12.75 9.53
C ASP A 253 -14.77 13.98 8.98
#